data_53338b5616c0c0136bb84c58c7fe62cf
#
_entry.id   53338b5616c0c0136bb84c58c7fe62cf
#
_cell.length_a   1.000
_cell.length_b   1.000
_cell.length_c   1.000
_cell.angle_alpha   90.00
_cell.angle_beta   90.00
_cell.angle_gamma   90.00
#
_symmetry.space_group_name_H-M   'P 1'
#
loop_
_entity.id
_entity.type
_entity.pdbx_description
1 polymer ?
#
loop_
_entity_poly.entity_id
_entity_poly.type
_entity_poly.pdbx_seq_one_letter_code
_entity_poly.pdbx_strand_id
1 'polypeptide(L)'
;MASYDVLVIGAGPAGYVAAIRAAQLGNKVAIIDKEFLGGVCLNVGCIPSKALLKNAEVAHTLRTKGEEFGFSFSNLKLDYASAVKRSRQVSDRLVKGVDYLMKKNKIDVHMGTAMLTAKDTVSVKPKKGEAVGHKAKNIIIATGASPLSVPGVEPDGEQVLTYWPAILQETLPKSVIIVGGGAIGLEFATVWSSYGSQVTLVEMLDRIAPLEDEEVSKELAKAMTKDGITVKTGTKLEKVEKTKTKVKVSVSGKGGQETLEAEQVLLAIGFRPNTKDLGLEQLGVKLGRRGEILIDDRMATNVPGIWAIGDVTAKLMLAHVGSAMGIVCAENIAGVETIRLDYSMMPRATYCHPQVASFGLTEAQAKEAGYEVKVSRFNFQANGKALGLADYAGWVKLITDSRYGEILGAHMIGPEVTELLPELTIAQMAELTAAEISRNVHAHPSLTEVLMEVAHVAEGHAIHI
;
A
#
# COMPACT_ATOMS: atom_id res chain seq x y z
N MET A 1 -7.37 28.60 -24.57
CA MET A 1 -7.90 27.97 -23.33
C MET A 1 -8.84 26.86 -23.77
N ALA A 2 -8.50 25.58 -23.47
CA ALA A 2 -9.38 24.46 -23.78
C ALA A 2 -10.45 24.31 -22.70
N SER A 3 -11.60 23.70 -23.06
CA SER A 3 -12.71 23.44 -22.12
C SER A 3 -13.05 21.95 -22.07
N TYR A 4 -13.30 21.44 -20.86
CA TYR A 4 -13.58 20.05 -20.54
C TYR A 4 -14.83 19.94 -19.67
N ASP A 5 -15.42 18.74 -19.65
CA ASP A 5 -16.48 18.43 -18.67
C ASP A 5 -15.84 18.03 -17.33
N VAL A 6 -14.73 17.25 -17.40
CA VAL A 6 -13.96 16.81 -16.23
C VAL A 6 -12.46 17.05 -16.48
N LEU A 7 -11.78 17.63 -15.48
CA LEU A 7 -10.34 17.83 -15.48
C LEU A 7 -9.78 17.21 -14.20
N VAL A 8 -8.82 16.28 -14.36
CA VAL A 8 -8.20 15.54 -13.24
C VAL A 8 -6.80 16.07 -12.98
N ILE A 9 -6.48 16.42 -11.74
CA ILE A 9 -5.15 16.87 -11.31
C ILE A 9 -4.48 15.73 -10.52
N GLY A 10 -3.48 15.10 -11.14
CA GLY A 10 -2.76 13.93 -10.66
C GLY A 10 -3.12 12.68 -11.46
N ALA A 11 -2.11 12.00 -12.02
CA ALA A 11 -2.26 10.82 -12.86
C ALA A 11 -1.89 9.51 -12.15
N GLY A 12 -1.95 9.48 -10.81
CA GLY A 12 -1.84 8.25 -10.01
C GLY A 12 -3.06 7.33 -10.17
N PRO A 13 -3.10 6.17 -9.49
CA PRO A 13 -4.18 5.18 -9.60
C PRO A 13 -5.58 5.78 -9.45
N ALA A 14 -5.80 6.66 -8.50
CA ALA A 14 -7.07 7.35 -8.35
C ALA A 14 -7.42 8.21 -9.57
N GLY A 15 -6.45 9.03 -10.03
CA GLY A 15 -6.69 10.01 -11.09
C GLY A 15 -6.89 9.40 -12.48
N TYR A 16 -6.01 8.45 -12.90
CA TYR A 16 -6.18 7.86 -14.22
C TYR A 16 -7.43 6.98 -14.33
N VAL A 17 -7.81 6.30 -13.25
CA VAL A 17 -9.06 5.51 -13.20
C VAL A 17 -10.27 6.42 -13.29
N ALA A 18 -10.29 7.51 -12.51
CA ALA A 18 -11.36 8.53 -12.58
C ALA A 18 -11.48 9.13 -13.98
N ALA A 19 -10.36 9.48 -14.61
CA ALA A 19 -10.34 10.04 -15.96
C ALA A 19 -10.90 9.07 -17.00
N ILE A 20 -10.50 7.79 -16.95
CA ILE A 20 -11.01 6.75 -17.85
C ILE A 20 -12.51 6.56 -17.62
N ARG A 21 -12.96 6.42 -16.37
CA ARG A 21 -14.37 6.20 -16.07
C ARG A 21 -15.23 7.38 -16.51
N ALA A 22 -14.80 8.61 -16.24
CA ALA A 22 -15.48 9.80 -16.70
C ALA A 22 -15.60 9.85 -18.24
N ALA A 23 -14.54 9.50 -18.98
CA ALA A 23 -14.56 9.43 -20.44
C ALA A 23 -15.52 8.34 -20.96
N GLN A 24 -15.55 7.16 -20.32
CA GLN A 24 -16.50 6.09 -20.65
C GLN A 24 -17.95 6.51 -20.44
N LEU A 25 -18.21 7.44 -19.54
CA LEU A 25 -19.54 8.02 -19.26
C LEU A 25 -19.86 9.22 -20.18
N GLY A 26 -19.08 9.41 -21.25
CA GLY A 26 -19.36 10.39 -22.29
C GLY A 26 -18.82 11.80 -22.04
N ASN A 27 -18.05 12.02 -20.98
CA ASN A 27 -17.45 13.32 -20.70
C ASN A 27 -16.23 13.58 -21.55
N LYS A 28 -15.99 14.85 -21.90
CA LYS A 28 -14.72 15.33 -22.45
C LYS A 28 -13.74 15.54 -21.29
N VAL A 29 -12.66 14.75 -21.26
CA VAL A 29 -11.75 14.67 -20.11
C VAL A 29 -10.33 15.12 -20.46
N ALA A 30 -9.70 15.82 -19.49
CA ALA A 30 -8.25 16.01 -19.46
C ALA A 30 -7.67 15.53 -18.14
N ILE A 31 -6.41 15.09 -18.18
CA ILE A 31 -5.62 14.74 -17.00
C ILE A 31 -4.31 15.51 -16.99
N ILE A 32 -3.92 15.99 -15.81
CA ILE A 32 -2.70 16.77 -15.61
C ILE A 32 -1.80 16.04 -14.62
N ASP A 33 -0.52 15.90 -14.93
CA ASP A 33 0.48 15.46 -13.96
C ASP A 33 1.79 16.23 -14.13
N LYS A 34 2.50 16.46 -13.04
CA LYS A 34 3.77 17.19 -13.05
C LYS A 34 4.97 16.31 -13.36
N GLU A 35 4.86 14.98 -13.10
CA GLU A 35 5.98 14.06 -13.20
C GLU A 35 5.75 12.99 -14.28
N PHE A 36 4.74 12.11 -14.10
CA PHE A 36 4.53 10.98 -15.00
C PHE A 36 3.14 10.33 -14.85
N LEU A 37 2.66 9.73 -15.94
CA LEU A 37 1.45 8.90 -15.91
C LEU A 37 1.63 7.68 -14.99
N GLY A 38 0.54 7.24 -14.34
CA GLY A 38 0.53 6.14 -13.41
C GLY A 38 0.96 6.52 -11.98
N GLY A 39 1.43 7.77 -11.78
CA GLY A 39 1.80 8.33 -10.47
C GLY A 39 2.90 7.54 -9.76
N VAL A 40 3.00 7.76 -8.46
CA VAL A 40 3.99 7.08 -7.59
C VAL A 40 3.85 5.56 -7.67
N CYS A 41 2.64 5.03 -7.62
CA CYS A 41 2.40 3.58 -7.55
C CYS A 41 3.07 2.81 -8.70
N LEU A 42 2.87 3.24 -9.95
CA LEU A 42 3.42 2.55 -11.11
C LEU A 42 4.90 2.81 -11.32
N ASN A 43 5.37 4.01 -10.95
CA ASN A 43 6.72 4.44 -11.28
C ASN A 43 7.75 4.18 -10.19
N VAL A 44 7.45 4.48 -8.93
CA VAL A 44 8.40 4.45 -7.81
C VAL A 44 7.78 3.91 -6.51
N GLY A 45 6.68 3.19 -6.60
CA GLY A 45 5.93 2.67 -5.45
C GLY A 45 5.56 1.20 -5.59
N CYS A 46 4.24 0.91 -5.66
CA CYS A 46 3.68 -0.43 -5.58
C CYS A 46 4.28 -1.42 -6.59
N ILE A 47 4.36 -1.03 -7.85
CA ILE A 47 4.74 -1.96 -8.92
C ILE A 47 6.23 -2.33 -8.86
N PRO A 48 7.17 -1.39 -8.82
CA PRO A 48 8.58 -1.75 -8.71
C PRO A 48 8.91 -2.47 -7.39
N SER A 49 8.23 -2.14 -6.27
CA SER A 49 8.46 -2.85 -5.02
C SER A 49 8.01 -4.31 -5.08
N LYS A 50 6.85 -4.61 -5.69
CA LYS A 50 6.38 -6.00 -5.85
C LYS A 50 7.26 -6.78 -6.83
N ALA A 51 7.80 -6.12 -7.85
CA ALA A 51 8.81 -6.74 -8.72
C ALA A 51 10.11 -7.05 -7.95
N LEU A 52 10.57 -6.16 -7.06
CA LEU A 52 11.75 -6.40 -6.20
C LEU A 52 11.47 -7.47 -5.14
N LEU A 53 10.28 -7.49 -4.54
CA LEU A 53 9.89 -8.51 -3.57
C LEU A 53 9.88 -9.90 -4.18
N LYS A 54 9.42 -10.06 -5.44
CA LYS A 54 9.53 -11.36 -6.14
C LYS A 54 10.98 -11.76 -6.38
N ASN A 55 11.86 -10.83 -6.70
CA ASN A 55 13.30 -11.11 -6.80
C ASN A 55 13.88 -11.48 -5.42
N ALA A 56 13.45 -10.80 -4.35
CA ALA A 56 13.87 -11.08 -2.97
C ALA A 56 13.44 -12.48 -2.51
N GLU A 57 12.21 -12.89 -2.83
CA GLU A 57 11.71 -14.25 -2.57
C GLU A 57 12.61 -15.32 -3.21
N VAL A 58 12.97 -15.15 -4.49
CA VAL A 58 13.88 -16.07 -5.18
C VAL A 58 15.27 -16.05 -4.53
N ALA A 59 15.81 -14.88 -4.21
CA ALA A 59 17.10 -14.73 -3.54
C ALA A 59 17.11 -15.38 -2.16
N HIS A 60 16.06 -15.19 -1.38
CA HIS A 60 15.86 -15.82 -0.06
C HIS A 60 15.82 -17.34 -0.19
N THR A 61 15.00 -17.87 -1.10
CA THR A 61 14.90 -19.32 -1.35
C THR A 61 16.25 -19.94 -1.70
N LEU A 62 16.99 -19.33 -2.63
CA LEU A 62 18.33 -19.84 -3.02
C LEU A 62 19.33 -19.80 -1.87
N ARG A 63 19.28 -18.80 -1.00
CA ARG A 63 20.21 -18.64 0.12
C ARG A 63 19.89 -19.54 1.32
N THR A 64 18.61 -19.83 1.57
CA THR A 64 18.16 -20.44 2.82
C THR A 64 17.51 -21.79 2.65
N LYS A 65 16.94 -22.10 1.47
CA LYS A 65 16.21 -23.33 1.18
C LYS A 65 16.80 -24.14 0.01
N GLY A 66 18.01 -23.79 -0.45
CA GLY A 66 18.61 -24.44 -1.62
C GLY A 66 18.75 -25.95 -1.47
N GLU A 67 19.20 -26.45 -0.31
CA GLU A 67 19.32 -27.88 -0.02
C GLU A 67 17.97 -28.58 -0.02
N GLU A 68 16.94 -27.98 0.56
CA GLU A 68 15.57 -28.51 0.60
C GLU A 68 15.00 -28.73 -0.81
N PHE A 69 15.31 -27.81 -1.73
CA PHE A 69 14.89 -27.87 -3.13
C PHE A 69 15.90 -28.60 -4.06
N GLY A 70 16.93 -29.20 -3.50
CA GLY A 70 17.94 -29.97 -4.27
C GLY A 70 18.94 -29.09 -5.01
N PHE A 71 19.15 -27.84 -4.63
CA PHE A 71 20.17 -26.96 -5.20
C PHE A 71 21.40 -26.88 -4.31
N SER A 72 22.57 -26.98 -4.91
CA SER A 72 23.86 -26.70 -4.26
C SER A 72 24.65 -25.70 -5.10
N PHE A 73 25.24 -24.70 -4.43
CA PHE A 73 26.03 -23.66 -5.08
C PHE A 73 27.42 -23.58 -4.49
N SER A 74 28.44 -23.63 -5.31
CA SER A 74 29.83 -23.35 -4.90
C SER A 74 30.09 -21.83 -4.76
N ASN A 75 29.34 -20.98 -5.47
CA ASN A 75 29.52 -19.53 -5.47
C ASN A 75 28.25 -18.82 -5.95
N LEU A 76 27.25 -18.71 -5.09
CA LEU A 76 26.02 -17.96 -5.38
C LEU A 76 26.32 -16.46 -5.39
N LYS A 77 26.11 -15.81 -6.53
CA LYS A 77 26.17 -14.36 -6.69
C LYS A 77 24.77 -13.80 -6.92
N LEU A 78 24.37 -12.85 -6.11
CA LEU A 78 23.13 -12.10 -6.26
C LEU A 78 23.45 -10.74 -6.85
N ASP A 79 22.80 -10.39 -7.96
CA ASP A 79 22.94 -9.09 -8.63
C ASP A 79 21.72 -8.22 -8.36
N TYR A 80 21.85 -7.34 -7.36
CA TYR A 80 20.79 -6.42 -6.96
C TYR A 80 20.49 -5.38 -8.04
N ALA A 81 21.51 -4.89 -8.75
CA ALA A 81 21.32 -3.92 -9.84
C ALA A 81 20.45 -4.51 -10.97
N SER A 82 20.65 -5.78 -11.31
CA SER A 82 19.77 -6.48 -12.27
C SER A 82 18.33 -6.62 -11.77
N ALA A 83 18.13 -6.82 -10.47
CA ALA A 83 16.78 -6.84 -9.89
C ALA A 83 16.10 -5.47 -9.99
N VAL A 84 16.80 -4.39 -9.69
CA VAL A 84 16.31 -3.01 -9.85
C VAL A 84 15.99 -2.74 -11.31
N LYS A 85 16.87 -3.07 -12.24
CA LYS A 85 16.63 -2.92 -13.69
C LYS A 85 15.37 -3.67 -14.16
N ARG A 86 15.17 -4.91 -13.69
CA ARG A 86 13.93 -5.67 -13.96
C ARG A 86 12.70 -4.94 -13.41
N SER A 87 12.77 -4.41 -12.21
CA SER A 87 11.65 -3.65 -11.62
C SER A 87 11.26 -2.43 -12.44
N ARG A 88 12.25 -1.73 -13.02
CA ARG A 88 12.03 -0.60 -13.94
C ARG A 88 11.35 -1.03 -15.23
N GLN A 89 11.77 -2.17 -15.81
CA GLN A 89 11.12 -2.71 -17.03
C GLN A 89 9.64 -3.03 -16.81
N VAL A 90 9.30 -3.58 -15.63
CA VAL A 90 7.89 -3.84 -15.26
C VAL A 90 7.10 -2.54 -15.15
N SER A 91 7.66 -1.53 -14.47
CA SER A 91 7.06 -0.19 -14.35
C SER A 91 6.83 0.45 -15.71
N ASP A 92 7.85 0.48 -16.56
CA ASP A 92 7.78 1.10 -17.90
C ASP A 92 6.69 0.46 -18.77
N ARG A 93 6.54 -0.87 -18.68
CA ARG A 93 5.49 -1.59 -19.41
C ARG A 93 4.10 -1.14 -18.97
N LEU A 94 3.85 -0.98 -17.68
CA LEU A 94 2.55 -0.55 -17.16
C LEU A 94 2.26 0.92 -17.44
N VAL A 95 3.27 1.80 -17.34
CA VAL A 95 3.13 3.22 -17.68
C VAL A 95 2.75 3.40 -19.16
N LYS A 96 3.39 2.62 -20.07
CA LYS A 96 3.00 2.58 -21.48
C LYS A 96 1.56 2.09 -21.67
N GLY A 97 1.10 1.15 -20.82
CA GLY A 97 -0.29 0.72 -20.80
C GLY A 97 -1.25 1.85 -20.42
N VAL A 98 -0.93 2.66 -19.42
CA VAL A 98 -1.74 3.82 -19.05
C VAL A 98 -1.76 4.87 -20.16
N ASP A 99 -0.62 5.18 -20.79
CA ASP A 99 -0.57 6.09 -21.95
C ASP A 99 -1.48 5.61 -23.11
N TYR A 100 -1.44 4.30 -23.41
CA TYR A 100 -2.36 3.70 -24.37
C TYR A 100 -3.82 3.88 -23.97
N LEU A 101 -4.15 3.68 -22.69
CA LEU A 101 -5.53 3.84 -22.20
C LEU A 101 -6.00 5.31 -22.26
N MET A 102 -5.14 6.29 -22.03
CA MET A 102 -5.46 7.70 -22.22
C MET A 102 -5.84 7.97 -23.69
N LYS A 103 -5.02 7.51 -24.63
CA LYS A 103 -5.27 7.65 -26.08
C LYS A 103 -6.54 6.94 -26.52
N LYS A 104 -6.75 5.69 -26.08
CA LYS A 104 -7.94 4.88 -26.38
C LYS A 104 -9.24 5.56 -25.95
N ASN A 105 -9.23 6.20 -24.79
CA ASN A 105 -10.40 6.89 -24.24
C ASN A 105 -10.45 8.38 -24.64
N LYS A 106 -9.56 8.85 -25.53
CA LYS A 106 -9.50 10.24 -26.02
C LYS A 106 -9.37 11.27 -24.90
N ILE A 107 -8.56 10.95 -23.90
CA ILE A 107 -8.27 11.82 -22.76
C ILE A 107 -7.04 12.66 -23.09
N ASP A 108 -7.17 13.98 -23.00
CA ASP A 108 -6.05 14.89 -23.21
C ASP A 108 -5.10 14.85 -22.00
N VAL A 109 -3.81 14.64 -22.24
CA VAL A 109 -2.77 14.59 -21.20
C VAL A 109 -1.95 15.86 -21.23
N HIS A 110 -1.91 16.59 -20.10
CA HIS A 110 -1.12 17.79 -19.94
C HIS A 110 -0.04 17.60 -18.88
N MET A 111 1.23 17.69 -19.29
CA MET A 111 2.36 17.56 -18.35
C MET A 111 2.75 18.93 -17.78
N GLY A 112 2.60 19.10 -16.47
CA GLY A 112 2.94 20.34 -15.79
C GLY A 112 2.35 20.45 -14.38
N THR A 113 2.78 21.47 -13.65
CA THR A 113 2.24 21.78 -12.32
C THR A 113 0.90 22.52 -12.45
N ALA A 114 -0.14 21.95 -11.88
CA ALA A 114 -1.49 22.51 -11.87
C ALA A 114 -1.71 23.42 -10.67
N MET A 115 -2.46 24.50 -10.86
CA MET A 115 -2.96 25.38 -9.80
C MET A 115 -4.37 25.84 -10.16
N LEU A 116 -5.31 25.72 -9.24
CA LEU A 116 -6.66 26.27 -9.40
C LEU A 116 -6.61 27.78 -9.24
N THR A 117 -7.06 28.50 -10.28
CA THR A 117 -7.13 29.99 -10.28
C THR A 117 -8.55 30.49 -10.12
N ALA A 118 -9.54 29.65 -10.42
CA ALA A 118 -10.97 29.86 -10.15
C ALA A 118 -11.66 28.50 -9.95
N LYS A 119 -12.93 28.50 -9.57
CA LYS A 119 -13.71 27.26 -9.36
C LYS A 119 -13.80 26.36 -10.59
N ASP A 120 -13.71 26.94 -11.76
CA ASP A 120 -13.79 26.27 -13.06
C ASP A 120 -12.51 26.37 -13.90
N THR A 121 -11.41 26.89 -13.32
CA THR A 121 -10.21 27.22 -14.10
C THR A 121 -8.95 26.70 -13.41
N VAL A 122 -8.14 25.95 -14.17
CA VAL A 122 -6.85 25.42 -13.76
C VAL A 122 -5.76 26.00 -14.65
N SER A 123 -4.74 26.57 -14.06
CA SER A 123 -3.49 26.96 -14.72
C SER A 123 -2.51 25.80 -14.69
N VAL A 124 -1.95 25.42 -15.82
CA VAL A 124 -0.95 24.35 -15.95
C VAL A 124 0.36 24.96 -16.40
N LYS A 125 1.38 24.90 -15.55
CA LYS A 125 2.74 25.36 -15.88
C LYS A 125 3.61 24.16 -16.27
N PRO A 126 3.95 24.02 -17.57
CA PRO A 126 4.83 22.94 -18.02
C PRO A 126 6.26 23.15 -17.48
N LYS A 127 7.11 22.11 -17.53
CA LYS A 127 8.54 22.23 -17.16
C LYS A 127 9.30 23.26 -18.01
N LYS A 128 8.86 23.45 -19.25
CA LYS A 128 9.39 24.47 -20.20
C LYS A 128 8.22 25.17 -20.88
N GLY A 129 8.20 26.49 -20.93
CA GLY A 129 7.16 27.31 -21.55
C GLY A 129 6.31 28.09 -20.56
N GLU A 130 5.32 28.79 -21.07
CA GLU A 130 4.39 29.59 -20.28
C GLU A 130 3.22 28.75 -19.72
N ALA A 131 2.61 29.23 -18.64
CA ALA A 131 1.44 28.60 -18.07
C ALA A 131 0.22 28.73 -19.01
N VAL A 132 -0.53 27.65 -19.16
CA VAL A 132 -1.73 27.57 -19.99
C VAL A 132 -2.96 27.32 -19.11
N GLY A 133 -3.99 28.14 -19.26
CA GLY A 133 -5.26 27.99 -18.57
C GLY A 133 -6.19 26.99 -19.26
N HIS A 134 -6.88 26.16 -18.49
CA HIS A 134 -7.92 25.24 -18.92
C HIS A 134 -9.18 25.44 -18.11
N LYS A 135 -10.35 25.31 -18.71
CA LYS A 135 -11.65 25.37 -18.03
C LYS A 135 -12.26 23.97 -17.90
N ALA A 136 -12.94 23.71 -16.80
CA ALA A 136 -13.69 22.47 -16.62
C ALA A 136 -14.94 22.72 -15.76
N LYS A 137 -16.03 21.98 -16.05
CA LYS A 137 -17.23 21.98 -15.20
C LYS A 137 -16.98 21.33 -13.86
N ASN A 138 -16.17 20.27 -13.85
CA ASN A 138 -15.77 19.49 -12.68
C ASN A 138 -14.26 19.33 -12.64
N ILE A 139 -13.64 19.58 -11.50
CA ILE A 139 -12.21 19.40 -11.26
C ILE A 139 -12.04 18.35 -10.17
N ILE A 140 -11.30 17.27 -10.48
CA ILE A 140 -10.98 16.20 -9.53
C ILE A 140 -9.53 16.36 -9.08
N ILE A 141 -9.33 16.53 -7.76
CA ILE A 141 -8.01 16.63 -7.15
C ILE A 141 -7.56 15.24 -6.71
N ALA A 142 -6.52 14.70 -7.36
CA ALA A 142 -5.94 13.37 -7.13
C ALA A 142 -4.41 13.44 -6.97
N THR A 143 -3.93 14.49 -6.29
CA THR A 143 -2.51 14.84 -6.18
C THR A 143 -1.70 13.93 -5.27
N GLY A 144 -2.35 12.97 -4.58
CA GLY A 144 -1.70 11.99 -3.74
C GLY A 144 -1.09 12.55 -2.46
N ALA A 145 -0.01 11.91 -2.01
CA ALA A 145 0.69 12.25 -0.79
C ALA A 145 2.22 12.15 -0.98
N SER A 146 2.96 12.81 -0.10
CA SER A 146 4.42 12.80 -0.05
C SER A 146 4.92 12.27 1.29
N PRO A 147 6.15 11.67 1.36
CA PRO A 147 6.71 11.16 2.60
C PRO A 147 6.79 12.23 3.68
N LEU A 148 6.56 11.83 4.92
CA LEU A 148 6.89 12.63 6.09
C LEU A 148 8.40 12.61 6.35
N SER A 149 8.92 13.71 6.88
CA SER A 149 10.27 13.82 7.45
C SER A 149 10.19 14.14 8.93
N VAL A 150 11.22 13.80 9.67
CA VAL A 150 11.38 14.23 11.06
C VAL A 150 12.08 15.59 11.05
N PRO A 151 11.65 16.57 11.85
CA PRO A 151 12.34 17.85 11.94
C PRO A 151 13.83 17.65 12.27
N GLY A 152 14.71 18.27 11.49
CA GLY A 152 16.16 18.12 11.63
C GLY A 152 16.75 16.84 11.02
N VAL A 153 15.95 16.03 10.33
CA VAL A 153 16.39 14.85 9.57
C VAL A 153 15.94 15.01 8.13
N GLU A 154 16.75 15.71 7.34
CA GLU A 154 16.43 16.00 5.94
C GLU A 154 16.89 14.85 5.03
N PRO A 155 15.98 14.23 4.24
CA PRO A 155 16.38 13.26 3.23
C PRO A 155 17.27 13.90 2.18
N ASP A 156 18.43 13.27 1.89
CA ASP A 156 19.39 13.72 0.89
C ASP A 156 19.40 12.82 -0.37
N GLY A 157 18.70 11.69 -0.32
CA GLY A 157 18.67 10.74 -1.41
C GLY A 157 19.89 9.83 -1.52
N GLU A 158 20.88 9.97 -0.63
CA GLU A 158 22.13 9.20 -0.61
C GLU A 158 22.29 8.38 0.67
N GLN A 159 22.37 9.03 1.83
CA GLN A 159 22.49 8.39 3.13
C GLN A 159 21.19 8.40 3.93
N VAL A 160 20.37 9.44 3.75
CA VAL A 160 19.04 9.55 4.36
C VAL A 160 18.02 9.45 3.25
N LEU A 161 17.35 8.31 3.17
CA LEU A 161 16.47 7.96 2.08
C LEU A 161 14.99 8.10 2.45
N THR A 162 14.18 8.42 1.45
CA THR A 162 12.76 8.06 1.40
C THR A 162 12.60 6.86 0.46
N TYR A 163 11.37 6.36 0.31
CA TYR A 163 11.09 5.23 -0.59
C TYR A 163 11.53 5.49 -2.04
N TRP A 164 11.48 6.76 -2.51
CA TRP A 164 11.74 7.08 -3.92
C TRP A 164 13.21 6.84 -4.31
N PRO A 165 14.22 7.47 -3.70
CA PRO A 165 15.61 7.12 -3.99
C PRO A 165 15.93 5.66 -3.64
N ALA A 166 15.34 5.12 -2.57
CA ALA A 166 15.57 3.74 -2.15
C ALA A 166 15.18 2.69 -3.18
N ILE A 167 14.04 2.89 -3.89
CA ILE A 167 13.55 1.93 -4.89
C ILE A 167 14.31 2.00 -6.22
N LEU A 168 15.01 3.09 -6.45
CA LEU A 168 15.77 3.35 -7.68
C LEU A 168 17.26 3.04 -7.56
N GLN A 169 17.79 2.93 -6.32
CA GLN A 169 19.22 2.68 -6.13
C GLN A 169 19.60 1.27 -6.60
N GLU A 170 20.67 1.19 -7.42
CA GLU A 170 21.21 -0.09 -7.93
C GLU A 170 22.24 -0.71 -7.00
N THR A 171 22.77 0.06 -6.04
CA THR A 171 23.73 -0.41 -5.05
C THR A 171 23.02 -0.90 -3.81
N LEU A 172 23.24 -2.16 -3.45
CA LEU A 172 22.74 -2.74 -2.21
C LEU A 172 23.54 -2.18 -1.02
N PRO A 173 22.92 -1.53 -0.01
CA PRO A 173 23.62 -1.12 1.20
C PRO A 173 24.05 -2.36 2.00
N LYS A 174 25.25 -2.35 2.59
CA LYS A 174 25.70 -3.44 3.47
C LYS A 174 24.91 -3.45 4.79
N SER A 175 24.53 -2.27 5.26
CA SER A 175 23.72 -2.11 6.46
C SER A 175 22.75 -0.94 6.31
N VAL A 176 21.54 -1.09 6.86
CA VAL A 176 20.50 -0.06 6.80
C VAL A 176 19.67 -0.06 8.08
N ILE A 177 19.34 1.15 8.52
CA ILE A 177 18.34 1.36 9.56
C ILE A 177 17.05 1.83 8.88
N ILE A 178 15.96 1.12 9.11
CA ILE A 178 14.62 1.48 8.59
C ILE A 178 13.82 2.04 9.75
N VAL A 179 13.36 3.28 9.62
CA VAL A 179 12.54 3.95 10.62
C VAL A 179 11.09 3.95 10.14
N GLY A 180 10.25 3.21 10.87
CA GLY A 180 8.84 2.95 10.57
C GLY A 180 8.57 1.50 10.19
N GLY A 181 7.81 0.80 11.03
CA GLY A 181 7.40 -0.59 10.89
C GLY A 181 6.07 -0.78 10.14
N GLY A 182 5.67 0.17 9.28
CA GLY A 182 4.54 0.04 8.37
C GLY A 182 4.89 -0.73 7.10
N ALA A 183 3.93 -0.90 6.17
CA ALA A 183 4.07 -1.72 4.96
C ALA A 183 5.35 -1.42 4.16
N ILE A 184 5.69 -0.14 3.94
CA ILE A 184 6.88 0.25 3.18
C ILE A 184 8.16 -0.19 3.90
N GLY A 185 8.28 0.07 5.19
CA GLY A 185 9.46 -0.33 5.97
C GLY A 185 9.63 -1.84 5.99
N LEU A 186 8.56 -2.60 6.17
CA LEU A 186 8.55 -4.07 6.19
C LEU A 186 8.93 -4.67 4.83
N GLU A 187 8.42 -4.10 3.73
CA GLU A 187 8.74 -4.55 2.36
C GLU A 187 10.22 -4.27 2.01
N PHE A 188 10.76 -3.09 2.32
CA PHE A 188 12.19 -2.80 2.13
C PHE A 188 13.08 -3.66 3.04
N ALA A 189 12.66 -3.90 4.28
CA ALA A 189 13.37 -4.81 5.18
C ALA A 189 13.48 -6.20 4.57
N THR A 190 12.40 -6.73 4.02
CA THR A 190 12.37 -8.03 3.32
C THR A 190 13.28 -8.02 2.09
N VAL A 191 13.19 -6.99 1.22
CA VAL A 191 14.00 -6.92 0.00
C VAL A 191 15.49 -6.91 0.34
N TRP A 192 15.93 -6.02 1.22
CA TRP A 192 17.35 -5.83 1.48
C TRP A 192 17.97 -6.98 2.29
N SER A 193 17.24 -7.51 3.30
CA SER A 193 17.72 -8.69 4.05
C SER A 193 17.87 -9.93 3.16
N SER A 194 16.94 -10.15 2.24
CA SER A 194 16.98 -11.26 1.28
C SER A 194 18.23 -11.21 0.39
N TYR A 195 18.70 -10.00 0.04
CA TYR A 195 19.96 -9.80 -0.70
C TYR A 195 21.21 -9.77 0.18
N GLY A 196 21.08 -9.76 1.51
CA GLY A 196 22.18 -9.90 2.46
C GLY A 196 22.59 -8.63 3.20
N SER A 197 21.80 -7.55 3.14
CA SER A 197 22.01 -6.39 3.98
C SER A 197 21.73 -6.70 5.45
N GLN A 198 22.50 -6.10 6.35
CA GLN A 198 22.16 -6.05 7.77
C GLN A 198 21.05 -5.01 7.97
N VAL A 199 19.87 -5.45 8.39
CA VAL A 199 18.70 -4.59 8.54
C VAL A 199 18.33 -4.43 10.02
N THR A 200 18.18 -3.18 10.47
CA THR A 200 17.58 -2.82 11.76
C THR A 200 16.31 -2.04 11.49
N LEU A 201 15.17 -2.57 11.93
CA LEU A 201 13.86 -1.94 11.84
C LEU A 201 13.53 -1.27 13.18
N VAL A 202 13.31 0.04 13.17
CA VAL A 202 12.97 0.86 14.33
C VAL A 202 11.52 1.33 14.20
N GLU A 203 10.69 1.03 15.18
CA GLU A 203 9.29 1.44 15.23
C GLU A 203 9.00 2.14 16.57
N MET A 204 8.39 3.33 16.49
CA MET A 204 8.06 4.14 17.66
C MET A 204 6.94 3.51 18.49
N LEU A 205 5.98 2.85 17.85
CA LEU A 205 4.91 2.15 18.51
C LEU A 205 5.41 0.83 19.11
N ASP A 206 4.61 0.22 19.97
CA ASP A 206 4.95 -1.01 20.69
C ASP A 206 5.01 -2.27 19.81
N ARG A 207 4.58 -2.16 18.53
CA ARG A 207 4.55 -3.26 17.57
C ARG A 207 4.74 -2.79 16.13
N ILE A 208 5.30 -3.64 15.29
CA ILE A 208 5.33 -3.46 13.83
C ILE A 208 3.96 -3.74 13.23
N ALA A 209 3.72 -3.33 11.98
CA ALA A 209 2.40 -3.43 11.33
C ALA A 209 1.27 -2.97 12.26
N PRO A 210 1.32 -1.75 12.83
CA PRO A 210 0.45 -1.34 13.94
C PRO A 210 -1.03 -1.24 13.58
N LEU A 211 -1.36 -1.22 12.28
CA LEU A 211 -2.74 -1.20 11.77
C LEU A 211 -3.35 -2.60 11.66
N GLU A 212 -2.55 -3.65 11.83
CA GLU A 212 -2.99 -5.04 11.75
C GLU A 212 -3.41 -5.59 13.11
N ASP A 213 -4.04 -6.75 13.13
CA ASP A 213 -4.35 -7.47 14.35
C ASP A 213 -3.07 -7.73 15.17
N GLU A 214 -3.15 -7.65 16.48
CA GLU A 214 -1.99 -7.76 17.38
C GLU A 214 -1.24 -9.07 17.21
N GLU A 215 -1.95 -10.17 17.00
CA GLU A 215 -1.34 -11.48 16.80
C GLU A 215 -0.59 -11.58 15.48
N VAL A 216 -1.09 -10.92 14.41
CA VAL A 216 -0.38 -10.77 13.14
C VAL A 216 0.93 -10.01 13.35
N SER A 217 0.88 -8.87 14.05
CA SER A 217 2.08 -8.07 14.36
C SER A 217 3.13 -8.88 15.11
N LYS A 218 2.70 -9.66 16.10
CA LYS A 218 3.57 -10.51 16.93
C LYS A 218 4.21 -11.64 16.11
N GLU A 219 3.43 -12.33 15.28
CA GLU A 219 3.96 -13.43 14.45
C GLU A 219 4.90 -12.89 13.38
N LEU A 220 4.58 -11.73 12.76
CA LEU A 220 5.44 -11.09 11.78
C LEU A 220 6.78 -10.65 12.39
N ALA A 221 6.78 -10.08 13.60
CA ALA A 221 8.02 -9.69 14.29
C ALA A 221 8.91 -10.89 14.57
N LYS A 222 8.31 -12.02 14.99
CA LYS A 222 9.02 -13.28 15.21
C LYS A 222 9.63 -13.84 13.91
N ALA A 223 8.86 -13.83 12.81
CA ALA A 223 9.34 -14.29 11.50
C ALA A 223 10.50 -13.42 10.99
N MET A 224 10.37 -12.10 11.01
CA MET A 224 11.42 -11.18 10.59
C MET A 224 12.70 -11.32 11.42
N THR A 225 12.57 -11.53 12.74
CA THR A 225 13.72 -11.75 13.62
C THR A 225 14.41 -13.08 13.29
N LYS A 226 13.65 -14.13 12.96
CA LYS A 226 14.19 -15.42 12.50
C LYS A 226 14.96 -15.26 11.19
N ASP A 227 14.52 -14.37 10.30
CA ASP A 227 15.18 -14.06 9.03
C ASP A 227 16.37 -13.07 9.19
N GLY A 228 16.78 -12.79 10.43
CA GLY A 228 17.99 -12.00 10.75
C GLY A 228 17.76 -10.48 10.78
N ILE A 229 16.52 -10.00 10.72
CA ILE A 229 16.20 -8.58 10.86
C ILE A 229 16.15 -8.22 12.35
N THR A 230 16.90 -7.19 12.77
CA THR A 230 16.80 -6.67 14.13
C THR A 230 15.56 -5.78 14.25
N VAL A 231 14.57 -6.18 15.04
CA VAL A 231 13.33 -5.43 15.25
C VAL A 231 13.37 -4.71 16.59
N LYS A 232 13.26 -3.38 16.60
CA LYS A 232 13.23 -2.50 17.78
C LYS A 232 11.90 -1.74 17.82
N THR A 233 10.93 -2.23 18.58
CA THR A 233 9.65 -1.55 18.83
C THR A 233 9.71 -0.66 20.06
N GLY A 234 8.75 0.23 20.27
CA GLY A 234 8.76 1.22 21.35
C GLY A 234 10.00 2.12 21.32
N THR A 235 10.56 2.34 20.11
CA THR A 235 11.85 2.99 19.91
C THR A 235 11.70 4.17 18.95
N LYS A 236 11.91 5.37 19.45
CA LYS A 236 11.72 6.64 18.71
C LYS A 236 13.03 7.12 18.13
N LEU A 237 13.01 7.56 16.87
CA LEU A 237 14.09 8.30 16.25
C LEU A 237 14.20 9.70 16.88
N GLU A 238 15.38 10.07 17.34
CA GLU A 238 15.67 11.39 17.89
C GLU A 238 16.54 12.25 16.94
N LYS A 239 17.58 11.67 16.36
CA LYS A 239 18.54 12.39 15.52
C LYS A 239 19.21 11.49 14.51
N VAL A 240 19.60 12.05 13.36
CA VAL A 240 20.48 11.41 12.38
C VAL A 240 21.67 12.31 12.12
N GLU A 241 22.87 11.78 12.29
CA GLU A 241 24.14 12.46 11.99
C GLU A 241 24.85 11.70 10.86
N LYS A 242 25.24 12.43 9.83
CA LYS A 242 25.95 11.87 8.67
C LYS A 242 27.45 11.94 8.88
N THR A 243 28.14 10.88 8.48
CA THR A 243 29.59 10.84 8.34
C THR A 243 29.96 10.61 6.87
N LYS A 244 31.23 10.51 6.55
CA LYS A 244 31.64 10.24 5.15
C LYS A 244 31.13 8.92 4.58
N THR A 245 30.90 7.91 5.42
CA THR A 245 30.60 6.53 4.98
C THR A 245 29.41 5.91 5.70
N LYS A 246 28.90 6.55 6.75
CA LYS A 246 27.85 5.99 7.60
C LYS A 246 26.92 7.08 8.14
N VAL A 247 25.76 6.65 8.59
CA VAL A 247 24.86 7.44 9.44
C VAL A 247 24.93 6.94 10.89
N LYS A 248 24.85 7.86 11.84
CA LYS A 248 24.63 7.60 13.25
C LYS A 248 23.20 8.01 13.59
N VAL A 249 22.41 7.06 14.02
CA VAL A 249 21.00 7.24 14.33
C VAL A 249 20.78 7.12 15.82
N SER A 250 20.54 8.26 16.48
CA SER A 250 20.20 8.28 17.91
C SER A 250 18.73 7.94 18.07
N VAL A 251 18.46 6.94 18.90
CA VAL A 251 17.11 6.47 19.22
C VAL A 251 16.89 6.47 20.72
N SER A 252 15.63 6.57 21.14
CA SER A 252 15.23 6.45 22.55
C SER A 252 14.07 5.46 22.70
N GLY A 253 14.10 4.68 23.76
CA GLY A 253 13.08 3.67 24.05
C GLY A 253 13.09 3.24 25.52
N LYS A 254 12.39 2.15 25.85
CA LYS A 254 12.32 1.62 27.22
C LYS A 254 13.70 1.29 27.83
N GLY A 255 14.69 0.99 26.99
CA GLY A 255 16.09 0.73 27.39
C GLY A 255 16.97 1.98 27.56
N GLY A 256 16.42 3.18 27.39
CA GLY A 256 17.18 4.44 27.40
C GLY A 256 17.53 4.93 25.98
N GLN A 257 18.59 5.75 25.90
CA GLN A 257 19.12 6.24 24.62
C GLN A 257 20.19 5.30 24.08
N GLU A 258 20.16 5.09 22.78
CA GLU A 258 21.11 4.26 22.04
C GLU A 258 21.49 4.96 20.73
N THR A 259 22.71 4.72 20.25
CA THR A 259 23.16 5.15 18.92
C THR A 259 23.41 3.94 18.04
N LEU A 260 22.66 3.84 16.94
CA LEU A 260 22.82 2.82 15.92
C LEU A 260 23.66 3.36 14.76
N GLU A 261 24.42 2.50 14.10
CA GLU A 261 25.22 2.88 12.93
C GLU A 261 24.87 2.00 11.72
N ALA A 262 24.74 2.62 10.55
CA ALA A 262 24.54 1.92 9.28
C ALA A 262 25.13 2.74 8.11
N GLU A 263 25.19 2.16 6.91
CA GLU A 263 25.55 2.91 5.70
C GLU A 263 24.43 3.90 5.31
N GLN A 264 23.17 3.50 5.50
CA GLN A 264 22.01 4.31 5.13
C GLN A 264 20.90 4.22 6.19
N VAL A 265 20.02 5.22 6.19
CA VAL A 265 18.74 5.21 6.92
C VAL A 265 17.59 5.46 5.95
N LEU A 266 16.54 4.62 6.03
CA LEU A 266 15.29 4.81 5.29
C LEU A 266 14.20 5.36 6.23
N LEU A 267 13.61 6.49 5.87
CA LEU A 267 12.46 7.06 6.56
C LEU A 267 11.17 6.54 5.93
N ALA A 268 10.44 5.69 6.65
CA ALA A 268 9.16 5.08 6.25
C ALA A 268 8.05 5.39 7.27
N ILE A 269 8.03 6.62 7.81
CA ILE A 269 7.21 7.07 8.95
C ILE A 269 5.82 7.59 8.56
N GLY A 270 5.40 7.40 7.31
CA GLY A 270 4.08 7.80 6.82
C GLY A 270 4.12 8.94 5.80
N PHE A 271 2.93 9.48 5.51
CA PHE A 271 2.70 10.42 4.41
C PHE A 271 1.89 11.61 4.86
N ARG A 272 2.05 12.72 4.13
CA ARG A 272 1.20 13.91 4.21
C ARG A 272 0.51 14.16 2.86
N PRO A 273 -0.76 14.59 2.84
CA PRO A 273 -1.47 14.98 1.63
C PRO A 273 -0.79 16.11 0.86
N ASN A 274 -0.84 16.03 -0.48
CA ASN A 274 -0.27 17.06 -1.36
C ASN A 274 -1.33 18.14 -1.68
N THR A 275 -1.50 19.09 -0.81
CA THR A 275 -2.50 20.16 -0.92
C THR A 275 -1.90 21.57 -1.08
N LYS A 276 -0.59 21.71 -0.85
CA LYS A 276 0.09 23.01 -0.97
C LYS A 276 0.17 23.47 -2.43
N ASP A 277 0.12 24.80 -2.61
CA ASP A 277 0.29 25.48 -3.88
C ASP A 277 -0.73 25.10 -4.99
N LEU A 278 -1.88 24.53 -4.56
CA LEU A 278 -2.97 24.18 -5.47
C LEU A 278 -4.04 25.27 -5.62
N GLY A 279 -3.97 26.36 -4.85
CA GLY A 279 -4.98 27.42 -4.85
C GLY A 279 -6.27 27.09 -4.06
N LEU A 280 -6.24 26.06 -3.21
CA LEU A 280 -7.41 25.56 -2.48
C LEU A 280 -7.96 26.56 -1.47
N GLU A 281 -7.09 27.22 -0.72
CA GLU A 281 -7.46 28.19 0.32
C GLU A 281 -8.24 29.37 -0.26
N GLN A 282 -7.79 29.89 -1.42
CA GLN A 282 -8.42 31.01 -2.12
C GLN A 282 -9.84 30.67 -2.60
N LEU A 283 -10.09 29.39 -2.86
CA LEU A 283 -11.41 28.89 -3.29
C LEU A 283 -12.29 28.45 -2.12
N GLY A 284 -11.78 28.49 -0.89
CA GLY A 284 -12.50 28.09 0.31
C GLY A 284 -12.68 26.58 0.45
N VAL A 285 -11.82 25.76 -0.18
CA VAL A 285 -11.84 24.30 0.01
C VAL A 285 -11.38 23.97 1.44
N LYS A 286 -12.20 23.22 2.18
CA LYS A 286 -11.90 22.85 3.57
C LYS A 286 -10.84 21.77 3.65
N LEU A 287 -9.83 22.01 4.47
CA LEU A 287 -8.78 21.05 4.81
C LEU A 287 -8.95 20.56 6.25
N GLY A 288 -8.56 19.32 6.49
CA GLY A 288 -8.51 18.74 7.82
C GLY A 288 -7.17 19.03 8.54
N ARG A 289 -7.01 18.45 9.74
CA ARG A 289 -5.87 18.73 10.64
C ARG A 289 -4.50 18.29 10.07
N ARG A 290 -4.47 17.28 9.22
CA ARG A 290 -3.26 16.78 8.56
C ARG A 290 -3.02 17.44 7.20
N GLY A 291 -3.83 18.44 6.83
CA GLY A 291 -3.81 19.10 5.54
C GLY A 291 -4.54 18.33 4.42
N GLU A 292 -5.30 17.30 4.74
CA GLU A 292 -6.13 16.54 3.81
C GLU A 292 -7.34 17.32 3.32
N ILE A 293 -7.79 17.06 2.09
CA ILE A 293 -9.04 17.63 1.57
C ILE A 293 -10.22 16.86 2.17
N LEU A 294 -11.13 17.58 2.82
CA LEU A 294 -12.35 17.00 3.37
C LEU A 294 -13.38 16.74 2.26
N ILE A 295 -13.93 15.52 2.24
CA ILE A 295 -14.93 15.07 1.26
C ILE A 295 -16.12 14.41 1.95
N ASP A 296 -17.25 14.39 1.24
CA ASP A 296 -18.42 13.57 1.58
C ASP A 296 -18.32 12.16 0.97
N ASP A 297 -19.35 11.32 1.15
CA ASP A 297 -19.38 9.95 0.61
C ASP A 297 -19.48 9.89 -0.92
N ARG A 298 -19.79 11.01 -1.56
CA ARG A 298 -19.82 11.17 -3.02
C ARG A 298 -18.48 11.59 -3.62
N MET A 299 -17.46 11.80 -2.79
CA MET A 299 -16.14 12.38 -3.12
C MET A 299 -16.19 13.89 -3.40
N ALA A 300 -17.30 14.58 -3.07
CA ALA A 300 -17.44 16.02 -3.25
C ALA A 300 -16.78 16.79 -2.10
N THR A 301 -16.12 17.90 -2.43
CA THR A 301 -15.67 18.88 -1.42
C THR A 301 -16.83 19.81 -1.04
N ASN A 302 -16.59 20.72 -0.10
CA ASN A 302 -17.55 21.78 0.22
C ASN A 302 -17.72 22.83 -0.89
N VAL A 303 -16.93 22.79 -1.97
CA VAL A 303 -17.01 23.74 -3.09
C VAL A 303 -17.61 23.02 -4.31
N PRO A 304 -18.82 23.43 -4.77
CA PRO A 304 -19.45 22.79 -5.92
C PRO A 304 -18.56 22.78 -7.17
N GLY A 305 -18.49 21.62 -7.83
CA GLY A 305 -17.63 21.37 -9.01
C GLY A 305 -16.18 20.99 -8.66
N ILE A 306 -15.78 20.99 -7.37
CA ILE A 306 -14.48 20.54 -6.92
C ILE A 306 -14.63 19.25 -6.13
N TRP A 307 -13.91 18.22 -6.56
CA TRP A 307 -13.92 16.86 -6.02
C TRP A 307 -12.52 16.47 -5.57
N ALA A 308 -12.36 15.52 -4.65
CA ALA A 308 -11.06 15.00 -4.26
C ALA A 308 -11.10 13.49 -4.01
N ILE A 309 -10.05 12.78 -4.45
CA ILE A 309 -9.94 11.32 -4.38
C ILE A 309 -8.52 10.86 -4.06
N GLY A 310 -8.39 9.66 -3.53
CA GLY A 310 -7.11 9.03 -3.20
C GLY A 310 -6.43 9.66 -1.99
N ASP A 311 -5.10 9.55 -1.95
CA ASP A 311 -4.30 9.86 -0.76
C ASP A 311 -4.40 11.30 -0.28
N VAL A 312 -4.73 12.24 -1.16
CA VAL A 312 -4.94 13.64 -0.81
C VAL A 312 -6.10 13.86 0.17
N THR A 313 -7.02 12.89 0.28
CA THR A 313 -8.14 12.89 1.23
C THR A 313 -7.81 12.24 2.57
N ALA A 314 -6.68 11.54 2.66
CA ALA A 314 -6.23 10.77 3.83
C ALA A 314 -7.28 9.82 4.44
N LYS A 315 -8.26 9.35 3.64
CA LYS A 315 -9.23 8.33 4.10
C LYS A 315 -8.52 6.98 4.32
N LEU A 316 -8.00 6.38 3.23
CA LEU A 316 -7.09 5.24 3.23
C LEU A 316 -6.10 5.44 2.09
N MET A 317 -4.80 5.51 2.40
CA MET A 317 -3.74 5.75 1.40
C MET A 317 -3.33 4.45 0.71
N LEU A 318 -4.27 3.83 -0.03
CA LEU A 318 -4.10 2.59 -0.76
C LEU A 318 -4.52 2.78 -2.22
N ALA A 319 -3.73 2.25 -3.15
CA ALA A 319 -3.95 2.47 -4.58
C ALA A 319 -5.33 1.97 -5.06
N HIS A 320 -5.77 0.80 -4.62
CA HIS A 320 -7.07 0.23 -4.96
C HIS A 320 -8.23 1.01 -4.36
N VAL A 321 -8.07 1.57 -3.16
CA VAL A 321 -9.07 2.47 -2.56
C VAL A 321 -9.16 3.76 -3.37
N GLY A 322 -8.02 4.34 -3.75
CA GLY A 322 -8.00 5.50 -4.64
C GLY A 322 -8.68 5.23 -5.99
N SER A 323 -8.46 4.04 -6.57
CA SER A 323 -9.13 3.64 -7.82
C SER A 323 -10.65 3.51 -7.65
N ALA A 324 -11.12 2.90 -6.56
CA ALA A 324 -12.54 2.80 -6.23
C ALA A 324 -13.16 4.20 -6.02
N MET A 325 -12.48 5.08 -5.28
CA MET A 325 -12.90 6.48 -5.13
C MET A 325 -12.99 7.19 -6.48
N GLY A 326 -12.08 6.90 -7.41
CA GLY A 326 -12.08 7.44 -8.76
C GLY A 326 -13.31 7.05 -9.56
N ILE A 327 -13.73 5.79 -9.49
CA ILE A 327 -14.95 5.29 -10.14
C ILE A 327 -16.18 5.97 -9.54
N VAL A 328 -16.32 5.95 -8.22
CA VAL A 328 -17.45 6.56 -7.50
C VAL A 328 -17.56 8.05 -7.79
N CYS A 329 -16.45 8.77 -7.82
CA CYS A 329 -16.40 10.20 -8.16
C CYS A 329 -16.90 10.45 -9.58
N ALA A 330 -16.39 9.72 -10.57
CA ALA A 330 -16.78 9.88 -11.97
C ALA A 330 -18.27 9.55 -12.19
N GLU A 331 -18.79 8.54 -11.55
CA GLU A 331 -20.21 8.14 -11.59
C GLU A 331 -21.12 9.18 -10.95
N ASN A 332 -20.74 9.74 -9.78
CA ASN A 332 -21.47 10.84 -9.16
C ASN A 332 -21.48 12.12 -10.03
N ILE A 333 -20.37 12.45 -10.70
CA ILE A 333 -20.29 13.58 -11.64
C ILE A 333 -21.23 13.36 -12.81
N ALA A 334 -21.31 12.14 -13.34
CA ALA A 334 -22.20 11.81 -14.46
C ALA A 334 -23.67 11.64 -14.06
N GLY A 335 -23.98 11.61 -12.77
CA GLY A 335 -25.34 11.40 -12.26
C GLY A 335 -25.88 10.00 -12.48
N VAL A 336 -25.02 8.98 -12.60
CA VAL A 336 -25.40 7.57 -12.69
C VAL A 336 -25.33 6.90 -11.32
N GLU A 337 -26.00 5.74 -11.20
CA GLU A 337 -25.95 4.93 -9.99
C GLU A 337 -24.52 4.50 -9.65
N THR A 338 -24.18 4.56 -8.37
CA THR A 338 -22.87 4.16 -7.83
C THR A 338 -23.00 3.60 -6.43
N ILE A 339 -21.92 2.98 -5.95
CA ILE A 339 -21.85 2.42 -4.59
C ILE A 339 -21.36 3.46 -3.58
N ARG A 340 -21.68 3.24 -2.31
CA ARG A 340 -21.02 3.88 -1.19
C ARG A 340 -19.83 3.04 -0.74
N LEU A 341 -18.65 3.64 -0.57
CA LEU A 341 -17.47 2.94 -0.09
C LEU A 341 -17.49 2.80 1.43
N ASP A 342 -17.40 1.56 1.90
CA ASP A 342 -17.12 1.27 3.30
C ASP A 342 -15.62 1.13 3.52
N TYR A 343 -15.01 2.16 4.11
CA TYR A 343 -13.56 2.17 4.35
C TYR A 343 -13.13 1.19 5.46
N SER A 344 -14.03 0.72 6.32
CA SER A 344 -13.73 -0.26 7.36
C SER A 344 -13.49 -1.66 6.77
N MET A 345 -14.16 -1.97 5.66
CA MET A 345 -14.10 -3.26 4.97
C MET A 345 -13.10 -3.29 3.80
N MET A 346 -12.30 -2.23 3.60
CA MET A 346 -11.29 -2.21 2.54
C MET A 346 -10.15 -3.19 2.83
N PRO A 347 -9.75 -4.00 1.82
CA PRO A 347 -8.62 -4.92 1.96
C PRO A 347 -7.31 -4.17 2.17
N ARG A 348 -6.47 -4.70 3.05
CA ARG A 348 -5.09 -4.27 3.29
C ARG A 348 -4.14 -5.42 2.96
N ALA A 349 -3.02 -5.12 2.36
CA ALA A 349 -2.01 -6.09 1.98
C ALA A 349 -0.60 -5.52 2.18
N THR A 350 0.26 -6.30 2.84
CA THR A 350 1.70 -6.03 2.97
C THR A 350 2.46 -7.23 2.43
N TYR A 351 3.28 -7.01 1.41
CA TYR A 351 3.95 -8.05 0.63
C TYR A 351 5.34 -8.41 1.18
N CYS A 352 5.56 -8.21 2.48
CA CYS A 352 6.76 -8.70 3.16
C CYS A 352 6.77 -10.24 3.21
N HIS A 353 7.77 -10.84 3.83
CA HIS A 353 7.81 -12.28 4.04
C HIS A 353 7.82 -12.59 5.55
N PRO A 354 6.83 -13.42 6.03
CA PRO A 354 5.60 -13.84 5.35
C PRO A 354 4.70 -12.66 4.98
N GLN A 355 3.81 -12.84 3.98
CA GLN A 355 2.84 -11.83 3.58
C GLN A 355 1.80 -11.62 4.68
N VAL A 356 1.24 -10.40 4.73
CA VAL A 356 0.14 -10.05 5.63
C VAL A 356 -1.02 -9.51 4.82
N ALA A 357 -2.23 -9.98 5.13
CA ALA A 357 -3.46 -9.51 4.50
C ALA A 357 -4.59 -9.42 5.52
N SER A 358 -5.43 -8.39 5.41
CA SER A 358 -6.54 -8.20 6.32
C SER A 358 -7.65 -7.35 5.71
N PHE A 359 -8.84 -7.45 6.26
CA PHE A 359 -9.93 -6.49 6.09
C PHE A 359 -10.84 -6.52 7.33
N GLY A 360 -11.68 -5.51 7.45
CA GLY A 360 -12.68 -5.44 8.50
C GLY A 360 -12.09 -5.14 9.89
N LEU A 361 -12.83 -5.55 10.91
CA LEU A 361 -12.51 -5.29 12.31
C LEU A 361 -11.51 -6.30 12.85
N THR A 362 -10.59 -5.84 13.68
CA THR A 362 -9.82 -6.72 14.56
C THR A 362 -10.72 -7.27 15.67
N GLU A 363 -10.30 -8.33 16.34
CA GLU A 363 -11.04 -8.88 17.48
C GLU A 363 -11.34 -7.82 18.55
N ALA A 364 -10.36 -6.97 18.86
CA ALA A 364 -10.52 -5.90 19.83
C ALA A 364 -11.56 -4.86 19.37
N GLN A 365 -11.49 -4.44 18.10
CA GLN A 365 -12.43 -3.48 17.52
C GLN A 365 -13.86 -4.04 17.45
N ALA A 366 -14.02 -5.32 17.09
CA ALA A 366 -15.32 -5.96 17.05
C ALA A 366 -15.98 -6.02 18.44
N LYS A 367 -15.20 -6.37 19.48
CA LYS A 367 -15.65 -6.36 20.87
C LYS A 367 -16.02 -4.94 21.34
N GLU A 368 -15.19 -3.95 21.02
CA GLU A 368 -15.46 -2.54 21.34
C GLU A 368 -16.72 -2.02 20.65
N ALA A 369 -17.00 -2.48 19.42
CA ALA A 369 -18.23 -2.17 18.69
C ALA A 369 -19.48 -2.88 19.22
N GLY A 370 -19.33 -3.78 20.22
CA GLY A 370 -20.44 -4.47 20.91
C GLY A 370 -20.90 -5.76 20.25
N TYR A 371 -20.12 -6.31 19.29
CA TYR A 371 -20.43 -7.62 18.72
C TYR A 371 -20.15 -8.76 19.69
N GLU A 372 -20.93 -9.83 19.59
CA GLU A 372 -20.65 -11.11 20.25
C GLU A 372 -19.69 -11.92 19.37
N VAL A 373 -18.39 -11.75 19.64
CA VAL A 373 -17.32 -12.18 18.73
C VAL A 373 -17.02 -13.66 18.87
N LYS A 374 -17.02 -14.38 17.75
CA LYS A 374 -16.41 -15.72 17.60
C LYS A 374 -15.13 -15.58 16.76
N VAL A 375 -14.02 -16.11 17.30
CA VAL A 375 -12.71 -16.11 16.63
C VAL A 375 -12.37 -17.52 16.21
N SER A 376 -12.06 -17.69 14.94
CA SER A 376 -11.66 -18.97 14.34
C SER A 376 -10.30 -18.85 13.70
N ARG A 377 -9.47 -19.89 13.80
CA ARG A 377 -8.11 -19.91 13.27
C ARG A 377 -7.79 -21.25 12.63
N PHE A 378 -7.02 -21.19 11.52
CA PHE A 378 -6.44 -22.36 10.88
C PHE A 378 -5.00 -22.07 10.43
N ASN A 379 -4.08 -23.01 10.68
CA ASN A 379 -2.65 -22.85 10.43
C ASN A 379 -2.26 -23.42 9.05
N PHE A 380 -1.36 -22.73 8.34
CA PHE A 380 -0.82 -23.22 7.07
C PHE A 380 -0.01 -24.52 7.20
N GLN A 381 0.50 -24.84 8.39
CA GLN A 381 1.18 -26.12 8.65
C GLN A 381 0.28 -27.35 8.41
N ALA A 382 -1.03 -27.21 8.44
CA ALA A 382 -1.98 -28.27 8.14
C ALA A 382 -2.45 -28.25 6.66
N ASN A 383 -1.92 -27.32 5.83
CA ASN A 383 -2.30 -27.21 4.42
C ASN A 383 -1.26 -27.90 3.53
N GLY A 384 -1.70 -28.91 2.75
CA GLY A 384 -0.83 -29.70 1.88
C GLY A 384 -0.11 -28.90 0.79
N LYS A 385 -0.74 -27.85 0.24
CA LYS A 385 -0.10 -26.98 -0.75
C LYS A 385 1.00 -26.12 -0.12
N ALA A 386 0.78 -25.57 1.07
CA ALA A 386 1.78 -24.78 1.78
C ALA A 386 3.01 -25.62 2.13
N LEU A 387 2.81 -26.87 2.57
CA LEU A 387 3.90 -27.83 2.79
C LEU A 387 4.67 -28.12 1.50
N GLY A 388 3.98 -28.34 0.38
CA GLY A 388 4.60 -28.57 -0.93
C GLY A 388 5.39 -27.36 -1.46
N LEU A 389 5.05 -26.14 -1.04
CA LEU A 389 5.78 -24.91 -1.33
C LEU A 389 6.99 -24.69 -0.40
N ALA A 390 7.14 -25.49 0.65
CA ALA A 390 8.08 -25.26 1.76
C ALA A 390 7.90 -23.86 2.38
N ASP A 391 6.67 -23.32 2.33
CA ASP A 391 6.28 -22.03 2.89
C ASP A 391 4.93 -22.18 3.60
N TYR A 392 4.99 -22.49 4.89
CA TYR A 392 3.83 -22.88 5.71
C TYR A 392 3.79 -22.13 7.05
N ALA A 393 4.57 -21.05 7.18
CA ALA A 393 4.53 -20.21 8.37
C ALA A 393 3.25 -19.36 8.36
N GLY A 394 2.59 -19.28 9.52
CA GLY A 394 1.43 -18.41 9.70
C GLY A 394 0.07 -19.12 9.69
N TRP A 395 -0.98 -18.33 9.56
CA TRP A 395 -2.36 -18.75 9.80
C TRP A 395 -3.38 -17.76 9.21
N VAL A 396 -4.62 -18.21 9.11
CA VAL A 396 -5.81 -17.40 8.83
C VAL A 396 -6.64 -17.29 10.11
N LYS A 397 -7.02 -16.06 10.48
CA LYS A 397 -7.93 -15.72 11.57
C LYS A 397 -9.18 -15.11 10.99
N LEU A 398 -10.34 -15.73 11.21
CA LEU A 398 -11.66 -15.25 10.83
C LEU A 398 -12.41 -14.79 12.07
N ILE A 399 -13.01 -13.59 12.00
CA ILE A 399 -13.78 -12.97 13.07
C ILE A 399 -15.23 -12.88 12.59
N THR A 400 -16.13 -13.54 13.31
CA THR A 400 -17.56 -13.57 12.99
C THR A 400 -18.40 -13.13 14.19
N ASP A 401 -19.60 -12.62 13.93
CA ASP A 401 -20.61 -12.43 14.97
C ASP A 401 -21.24 -13.79 15.33
N SER A 402 -21.24 -14.12 16.62
CA SER A 402 -21.79 -15.40 17.13
C SER A 402 -23.30 -15.53 16.94
N ARG A 403 -23.98 -14.40 16.82
CA ARG A 403 -25.44 -14.35 16.75
C ARG A 403 -25.98 -14.64 15.36
N TYR A 404 -25.34 -14.05 14.32
CA TYR A 404 -25.82 -14.10 12.94
C TYR A 404 -24.83 -14.74 11.98
N GLY A 405 -23.61 -15.05 12.43
CA GLY A 405 -22.56 -15.60 11.58
C GLY A 405 -21.93 -14.61 10.61
N GLU A 406 -22.24 -13.31 10.73
CA GLU A 406 -21.71 -12.24 9.90
C GLU A 406 -20.17 -12.21 9.96
N ILE A 407 -19.52 -12.04 8.82
CA ILE A 407 -18.08 -11.89 8.72
C ILE A 407 -17.71 -10.44 9.08
N LEU A 408 -17.12 -10.24 10.26
CA LEU A 408 -16.73 -8.92 10.78
C LEU A 408 -15.33 -8.51 10.32
N GLY A 409 -14.46 -9.49 10.04
CA GLY A 409 -13.11 -9.27 9.58
C GLY A 409 -12.31 -10.54 9.43
N ALA A 410 -11.20 -10.44 8.70
CA ALA A 410 -10.21 -11.49 8.60
C ALA A 410 -8.80 -10.92 8.63
N HIS A 411 -7.89 -11.63 9.29
CA HIS A 411 -6.50 -11.26 9.46
C HIS A 411 -5.62 -12.47 9.18
N MET A 412 -4.70 -12.34 8.24
CA MET A 412 -3.92 -13.45 7.72
C MET A 412 -2.44 -13.10 7.67
N ILE A 413 -1.63 -14.08 7.98
CA ILE A 413 -0.18 -14.03 7.79
C ILE A 413 0.27 -15.36 7.22
N GLY A 414 1.03 -15.36 6.11
CA GLY A 414 1.50 -16.59 5.49
C GLY A 414 1.73 -16.48 3.98
N PRO A 415 1.86 -17.64 3.29
CA PRO A 415 2.10 -17.68 1.86
C PRO A 415 0.88 -17.17 1.07
N GLU A 416 1.14 -16.25 0.14
CA GLU A 416 0.17 -15.73 -0.84
C GLU A 416 -1.16 -15.26 -0.24
N VAL A 417 -1.19 -14.88 1.07
CA VAL A 417 -2.43 -14.46 1.74
C VAL A 417 -3.05 -13.21 1.11
N THR A 418 -2.26 -12.41 0.41
CA THR A 418 -2.75 -11.25 -0.34
C THR A 418 -3.65 -11.64 -1.52
N GLU A 419 -3.42 -12.83 -2.10
CA GLU A 419 -4.24 -13.40 -3.18
C GLU A 419 -5.46 -14.17 -2.66
N LEU A 420 -5.44 -14.62 -1.39
CA LEU A 420 -6.57 -15.32 -0.76
C LEU A 420 -7.65 -14.36 -0.26
N LEU A 421 -7.29 -13.13 0.04
CA LEU A 421 -8.16 -12.11 0.64
C LEU A 421 -9.48 -11.85 -0.14
N PRO A 422 -9.50 -11.82 -1.50
CA PRO A 422 -10.70 -11.49 -2.27
C PRO A 422 -11.89 -12.41 -2.03
N GLU A 423 -11.69 -13.70 -1.73
CA GLU A 423 -12.79 -14.61 -1.43
C GLU A 423 -13.55 -14.18 -0.18
N LEU A 424 -12.83 -13.79 0.87
CA LEU A 424 -13.44 -13.34 2.11
C LEU A 424 -14.09 -11.95 1.98
N THR A 425 -13.49 -11.05 1.19
CA THR A 425 -14.09 -9.73 0.97
C THR A 425 -15.34 -9.79 0.11
N ILE A 426 -15.41 -10.69 -0.90
CA ILE A 426 -16.64 -10.89 -1.69
C ILE A 426 -17.73 -11.57 -0.86
N ALA A 427 -17.35 -12.53 0.01
CA ALA A 427 -18.30 -13.17 0.92
C ALA A 427 -18.92 -12.13 1.87
N GLN A 428 -18.11 -11.28 2.49
CA GLN A 428 -18.59 -10.20 3.36
C GLN A 428 -19.48 -9.20 2.60
N MET A 429 -19.07 -8.75 1.42
CA MET A 429 -19.84 -7.80 0.61
C MET A 429 -21.19 -8.37 0.16
N ALA A 430 -21.26 -9.68 -0.06
CA ALA A 430 -22.49 -10.39 -0.44
C ALA A 430 -23.31 -10.85 0.77
N GLU A 431 -22.95 -10.41 1.99
CA GLU A 431 -23.60 -10.78 3.25
C GLU A 431 -23.66 -12.31 3.48
N LEU A 432 -22.63 -13.03 2.97
CA LEU A 432 -22.45 -14.46 3.24
C LEU A 432 -21.81 -14.66 4.61
N THR A 433 -22.00 -15.86 5.15
CA THR A 433 -21.44 -16.27 6.45
C THR A 433 -20.33 -17.31 6.27
N ALA A 434 -19.73 -17.76 7.38
CA ALA A 434 -18.77 -18.85 7.34
C ALA A 434 -19.39 -20.16 6.82
N ALA A 435 -20.71 -20.34 6.95
CA ALA A 435 -21.41 -21.54 6.46
C ALA A 435 -21.33 -21.70 4.94
N GLU A 436 -21.44 -20.59 4.18
CA GLU A 436 -21.32 -20.65 2.72
C GLU A 436 -19.88 -20.94 2.29
N ILE A 437 -18.89 -20.32 2.96
CA ILE A 437 -17.47 -20.58 2.67
C ILE A 437 -17.10 -22.03 2.98
N SER A 438 -17.56 -22.58 4.10
CA SER A 438 -17.28 -23.98 4.49
C SER A 438 -17.88 -25.00 3.53
N ARG A 439 -18.96 -24.67 2.82
CA ARG A 439 -19.62 -25.51 1.80
C ARG A 439 -19.09 -25.29 0.39
N ASN A 440 -18.34 -24.22 0.15
CA ASN A 440 -17.70 -23.97 -1.12
C ASN A 440 -16.60 -25.01 -1.36
N VAL A 441 -16.65 -25.70 -2.51
CA VAL A 441 -15.64 -26.72 -2.83
C VAL A 441 -14.40 -26.06 -3.37
N HIS A 442 -13.30 -26.18 -2.62
CA HIS A 442 -11.99 -25.67 -3.03
C HIS A 442 -11.18 -26.72 -3.78
N ALA A 443 -10.39 -26.29 -4.75
CA ALA A 443 -9.52 -27.19 -5.50
C ALA A 443 -8.43 -27.79 -4.60
N HIS A 444 -8.16 -29.08 -4.72
CA HIS A 444 -7.10 -29.77 -4.00
C HIS A 444 -5.93 -30.13 -4.92
N PRO A 445 -4.63 -29.89 -4.52
CA PRO A 445 -4.23 -29.10 -3.35
C PRO A 445 -4.11 -27.61 -3.70
N SER A 446 -4.61 -26.74 -2.84
CA SER A 446 -4.53 -25.30 -3.00
C SER A 446 -4.32 -24.58 -1.66
N LEU A 447 -3.83 -23.34 -1.71
CA LEU A 447 -3.75 -22.50 -0.51
C LEU A 447 -5.14 -22.03 -0.05
N THR A 448 -6.11 -21.94 -0.98
CA THR A 448 -7.48 -21.48 -0.66
C THR A 448 -8.23 -22.45 0.28
N GLU A 449 -7.80 -23.72 0.38
CA GLU A 449 -8.38 -24.67 1.32
C GLU A 449 -8.30 -24.21 2.78
N VAL A 450 -7.32 -23.30 3.13
CA VAL A 450 -7.27 -22.73 4.49
C VAL A 450 -8.48 -21.87 4.81
N LEU A 451 -9.13 -21.26 3.79
CA LEU A 451 -10.34 -20.47 3.97
C LEU A 451 -11.53 -21.34 4.28
N MET A 452 -11.67 -22.47 3.58
CA MET A 452 -12.67 -23.48 3.87
C MET A 452 -12.47 -24.04 5.30
N GLU A 453 -11.25 -24.39 5.65
CA GLU A 453 -10.96 -24.97 6.97
C GLU A 453 -11.22 -23.98 8.11
N VAL A 454 -10.82 -22.71 7.98
CA VAL A 454 -11.12 -21.72 9.01
C VAL A 454 -12.64 -21.47 9.14
N ALA A 455 -13.38 -21.59 8.04
CA ALA A 455 -14.82 -21.50 8.03
C ALA A 455 -15.46 -22.73 8.72
N HIS A 456 -14.94 -23.97 8.51
CA HIS A 456 -15.35 -25.14 9.27
C HIS A 456 -15.09 -24.97 10.79
N VAL A 457 -13.97 -24.36 11.18
CA VAL A 457 -13.71 -24.00 12.58
C VAL A 457 -14.77 -23.02 13.09
N ALA A 458 -15.13 -22.02 12.28
CA ALA A 458 -16.17 -21.06 12.64
C ALA A 458 -17.54 -21.73 12.84
N GLU A 459 -17.86 -22.75 12.05
CA GLU A 459 -19.09 -23.52 12.18
C GLU A 459 -19.04 -24.58 13.29
N GLY A 460 -17.89 -24.80 13.94
CA GLY A 460 -17.73 -25.74 15.06
C GLY A 460 -17.52 -27.20 14.66
N HIS A 461 -17.18 -27.45 13.39
CA HIS A 461 -16.94 -28.79 12.87
C HIS A 461 -15.64 -28.89 12.06
N ALA A 462 -14.54 -28.41 12.68
CA ALA A 462 -13.21 -28.54 12.11
C ALA A 462 -12.86 -30.01 11.76
N ILE A 463 -12.18 -30.21 10.61
CA ILE A 463 -11.84 -31.55 10.12
C ILE A 463 -10.35 -31.83 10.26
N HIS A 464 -9.50 -30.90 9.84
CA HIS A 464 -8.05 -31.10 9.76
C HIS A 464 -7.27 -30.33 10.84
N ILE A 465 -7.81 -30.20 12.04
CA ILE A 465 -7.14 -29.60 13.20
C ILE A 465 -6.67 -30.69 14.17
#